data_4c135e706a45803a3d3c2c1b22106daa
#
_entry.id   4c135e706a45803a3d3c2c1b22106daa
#
_cell.length_a   1.000
_cell.length_b   1.000
_cell.length_c   1.000
_cell.angle_alpha   90.00
_cell.angle_beta   90.00
_cell.angle_gamma   90.00
#
_symmetry.space_group_name_H-M   'P 1'
#
loop_
_entity.id
_entity.type
_entity.pdbx_description
1 polymer ?
#
loop_
_entity_poly.entity_id
_entity_poly.type
_entity_poly.pdbx_seq_one_letter_code
_entity_poly.pdbx_strand_id
1 'polypeptide(L)'
;MGITMIRILNLNLIFASIGFLTACGSAPPVPEDQYYRLQAIYASEPLTTKPLAGTIEVDRFVADGLTSERAIVYSDIQKPNQVRAYHYDFWIKPPTVMLRDELVSFLRKSKISDAVVTPEMRVNAEYALTGKIKHLE
;
A
#
# COMPACT_ATOMS: atom_id res chain seq x y z
N MET A 1 29.85 17.31 -65.58
CA MET A 1 30.23 17.51 -64.14
C MET A 1 29.00 17.68 -63.22
N GLY A 2 27.84 18.12 -63.69
CA GLY A 2 26.63 18.35 -62.85
C GLY A 2 25.86 17.09 -62.42
N ILE A 3 25.76 16.09 -63.30
CA ILE A 3 24.90 14.89 -63.04
C ILE A 3 25.48 14.00 -61.95
N THR A 4 26.79 13.87 -61.82
CA THR A 4 27.46 13.07 -60.81
C THR A 4 27.31 13.69 -59.41
N MET A 5 27.37 15.02 -59.32
CA MET A 5 27.20 15.77 -58.10
C MET A 5 25.77 15.68 -57.52
N ILE A 6 24.74 15.70 -58.37
CA ILE A 6 23.33 15.54 -58.00
C ILE A 6 23.05 14.12 -57.49
N ARG A 7 23.67 13.10 -58.07
CA ARG A 7 23.53 11.71 -57.63
C ARG A 7 24.16 11.45 -56.25
N ILE A 8 25.30 12.06 -55.98
CA ILE A 8 25.98 11.96 -54.66
C ILE A 8 25.18 12.70 -53.59
N LEU A 9 24.59 13.87 -53.94
CA LEU A 9 23.80 14.65 -52.99
C LEU A 9 22.50 13.91 -52.62
N ASN A 10 21.80 13.27 -53.60
CA ASN A 10 20.63 12.50 -53.36
C ASN A 10 20.90 11.22 -52.55
N LEU A 11 22.06 10.57 -52.77
CA LEU A 11 22.43 9.37 -52.01
C LEU A 11 22.72 9.69 -50.54
N ASN A 12 23.34 10.83 -50.25
CA ASN A 12 23.59 11.31 -48.89
C ASN A 12 22.30 11.71 -48.17
N LEU A 13 21.31 12.28 -48.90
CA LEU A 13 20.00 12.63 -48.34
C LEU A 13 19.19 11.40 -47.93
N ILE A 14 19.25 10.33 -48.74
CA ILE A 14 18.58 9.05 -48.45
C ILE A 14 19.24 8.36 -47.24
N PHE A 15 20.57 8.40 -47.13
CA PHE A 15 21.26 7.81 -45.98
C PHE A 15 20.99 8.57 -44.67
N ALA A 16 20.86 9.89 -44.73
CA ALA A 16 20.49 10.71 -43.59
C ALA A 16 19.07 10.45 -43.09
N SER A 17 18.12 10.20 -43.98
CA SER A 17 16.74 9.92 -43.62
C SER A 17 16.52 8.51 -43.00
N ILE A 18 17.36 7.53 -43.29
CA ILE A 18 17.28 6.18 -42.71
C ILE A 18 17.77 6.18 -41.25
N GLY A 19 18.72 7.06 -40.92
CA GLY A 19 19.25 7.19 -39.55
C GLY A 19 18.24 7.69 -38.51
N PHE A 20 17.18 8.39 -38.92
CA PHE A 20 16.15 8.90 -37.99
C PHE A 20 15.07 7.88 -37.64
N LEU A 21 14.96 6.76 -38.33
CA LEU A 21 13.91 5.75 -38.10
C LEU A 21 14.28 4.71 -37.01
N THR A 22 15.52 4.67 -36.56
CA THR A 22 15.97 3.69 -35.54
C THR A 22 15.94 4.23 -34.10
N ALA A 23 15.43 5.45 -33.88
CA ALA A 23 15.38 6.08 -32.56
C ALA A 23 14.15 5.69 -31.70
N CYS A 24 13.32 4.73 -32.14
CA CYS A 24 12.31 4.13 -31.26
C CYS A 24 13.00 3.14 -30.31
N GLY A 25 13.71 3.65 -29.31
CA GLY A 25 14.11 2.87 -28.16
C GLY A 25 12.83 2.32 -27.48
N SER A 26 12.77 1.00 -27.26
CA SER A 26 11.69 0.42 -26.45
C SER A 26 11.73 1.10 -25.07
N ALA A 27 10.60 1.70 -24.68
CA ALA A 27 10.45 2.20 -23.32
C ALA A 27 10.70 1.04 -22.34
N PRO A 28 11.38 1.28 -21.22
CA PRO A 28 11.53 0.24 -20.20
C PRO A 28 10.16 -0.28 -19.80
N PRO A 29 10.03 -1.59 -19.48
CA PRO A 29 8.77 -2.14 -19.03
C PRO A 29 8.28 -1.37 -17.80
N VAL A 30 6.98 -1.09 -17.76
CA VAL A 30 6.36 -0.46 -16.59
C VAL A 30 6.46 -1.47 -15.43
N PRO A 31 6.92 -1.06 -14.23
CA PRO A 31 6.93 -1.93 -13.05
C PRO A 31 5.52 -2.45 -12.76
N GLU A 32 5.44 -3.70 -12.31
CA GLU A 32 4.18 -4.30 -11.87
C GLU A 32 3.81 -3.82 -10.48
N ASP A 33 2.50 -3.69 -10.21
CA ASP A 33 1.98 -3.36 -8.88
C ASP A 33 2.29 -4.48 -7.90
N GLN A 34 2.84 -4.12 -6.74
CA GLN A 34 3.13 -5.03 -5.64
C GLN A 34 2.11 -4.84 -4.52
N TYR A 35 1.55 -5.94 -4.01
CA TYR A 35 0.55 -5.90 -2.97
C TYR A 35 1.03 -6.54 -1.68
N TYR A 36 0.96 -5.79 -0.59
CA TYR A 36 1.46 -6.19 0.72
C TYR A 36 0.30 -6.42 1.70
N ARG A 37 0.50 -7.41 2.57
CA ARG A 37 -0.44 -7.75 3.63
C ARG A 37 0.20 -7.44 4.98
N LEU A 38 -0.50 -6.70 5.80
CA LEU A 38 -0.14 -6.61 7.21
C LEU A 38 -0.48 -7.95 7.88
N GLN A 39 0.47 -8.52 8.58
CA GLN A 39 0.27 -9.72 9.37
C GLN A 39 1.03 -9.56 10.68
N ALA A 40 0.30 -9.54 11.80
CA ALA A 40 0.91 -9.52 13.11
C ALA A 40 1.31 -10.93 13.53
N ILE A 41 2.55 -11.07 14.03
CA ILE A 41 3.02 -12.32 14.64
C ILE A 41 2.68 -12.24 16.12
N TYR A 42 1.72 -13.07 16.56
CA TYR A 42 1.32 -13.12 17.97
C TYR A 42 2.19 -14.12 18.70
N ALA A 43 3.01 -13.61 19.61
CA ALA A 43 3.86 -14.43 20.48
C ALA A 43 3.21 -14.75 21.83
N SER A 44 2.02 -14.20 22.12
CA SER A 44 1.37 -14.36 23.43
C SER A 44 0.49 -15.61 23.46
N GLU A 45 0.63 -16.38 24.55
CA GLU A 45 -0.32 -17.43 24.87
C GLU A 45 -1.67 -16.84 25.29
N PRO A 46 -2.78 -17.57 25.06
CA PRO A 46 -4.09 -17.14 25.54
C PRO A 46 -4.10 -16.93 27.05
N LEU A 47 -4.77 -15.90 27.51
CA LEU A 47 -4.94 -15.63 28.94
C LEU A 47 -5.70 -16.79 29.58
N THR A 48 -5.24 -17.22 30.75
CA THR A 48 -5.90 -18.30 31.53
C THR A 48 -7.20 -17.83 32.16
N THR A 49 -7.30 -16.54 32.43
CA THR A 49 -8.51 -15.89 32.95
C THR A 49 -8.91 -14.77 32.01
N LYS A 50 -10.23 -14.56 31.84
CA LYS A 50 -10.74 -13.43 31.08
C LYS A 50 -10.78 -12.18 31.98
N PRO A 51 -9.95 -11.16 31.70
CA PRO A 51 -9.91 -9.95 32.54
C PRO A 51 -11.14 -9.06 32.36
N LEU A 52 -11.86 -9.19 31.23
CA LEU A 52 -13.06 -8.42 30.92
C LEU A 52 -14.25 -9.37 30.77
N ALA A 53 -15.27 -9.21 31.61
CA ALA A 53 -16.54 -9.87 31.42
C ALA A 53 -17.36 -9.10 30.38
N GLY A 54 -18.02 -9.83 29.46
CA GLY A 54 -18.85 -9.23 28.41
C GLY A 54 -18.19 -9.17 27.05
N THR A 55 -18.78 -8.38 26.18
CA THR A 55 -18.45 -8.26 24.76
C THR A 55 -17.69 -6.97 24.46
N ILE A 56 -16.63 -7.07 23.68
CA ILE A 56 -15.88 -5.92 23.14
C ILE A 56 -16.28 -5.75 21.67
N GLU A 57 -16.80 -4.58 21.31
CA GLU A 57 -16.94 -4.17 19.93
C GLU A 57 -15.69 -3.41 19.48
N VAL A 58 -15.05 -3.85 18.42
CA VAL A 58 -13.94 -3.16 17.78
C VAL A 58 -14.49 -2.37 16.61
N ASP A 59 -14.57 -1.06 16.79
CA ASP A 59 -15.11 -0.14 15.80
C ASP A 59 -14.11 0.09 14.64
N ARG A 60 -14.57 0.81 13.62
CA ARG A 60 -13.74 1.17 12.47
C ARG A 60 -12.62 2.10 12.89
N PHE A 61 -11.41 1.76 12.45
CA PHE A 61 -10.28 2.65 12.63
C PHE A 61 -10.36 3.80 11.63
N VAL A 62 -9.85 4.96 12.04
CA VAL A 62 -9.71 6.13 11.18
C VAL A 62 -8.24 6.45 10.94
N ALA A 63 -7.94 7.05 9.82
CA ALA A 63 -6.62 7.56 9.49
C ALA A 63 -6.79 8.85 8.67
N ASP A 64 -5.81 9.73 8.72
CA ASP A 64 -5.83 10.98 7.99
C ASP A 64 -4.88 10.95 6.79
N GLY A 65 -5.23 11.70 5.75
CA GLY A 65 -4.36 11.93 4.59
C GLY A 65 -3.90 10.64 3.91
N LEU A 66 -2.63 10.61 3.53
CA LEU A 66 -2.02 9.49 2.80
C LEU A 66 -2.07 8.16 3.58
N THR A 67 -2.10 8.21 4.90
CA THR A 67 -2.17 6.99 5.74
C THR A 67 -3.50 6.25 5.60
N SER A 68 -4.55 6.90 5.13
CA SER A 68 -5.84 6.27 4.85
C SER A 68 -5.87 5.51 3.53
N GLU A 69 -4.94 5.79 2.65
CA GLU A 69 -4.88 5.24 1.30
C GLU A 69 -4.21 3.85 1.27
N ARG A 70 -4.33 3.19 0.13
CA ARG A 70 -3.69 1.88 -0.06
C ARG A 70 -2.22 1.96 -0.46
N ALA A 71 -1.77 3.08 -1.00
CA ALA A 71 -0.37 3.27 -1.34
C ALA A 71 0.49 3.23 -0.07
N ILE A 72 1.59 2.48 -0.12
CA ILE A 72 2.53 2.46 0.99
C ILE A 72 3.23 3.81 1.04
N VAL A 73 3.23 4.44 2.20
CA VAL A 73 3.88 5.72 2.43
C VAL A 73 5.23 5.52 3.11
N TYR A 74 6.13 6.46 2.88
CA TYR A 74 7.46 6.46 3.48
C TYR A 74 7.95 7.88 3.70
N SER A 75 8.86 8.05 4.65
CA SER A 75 9.66 9.27 4.81
C SER A 75 11.14 8.98 4.63
N ASP A 76 11.88 9.96 4.13
CA ASP A 76 13.33 9.91 3.98
C ASP A 76 13.96 10.38 5.29
N ILE A 77 14.94 9.63 5.80
CA ILE A 77 15.73 10.00 6.99
C ILE A 77 16.33 11.42 6.88
N GLN A 78 16.70 11.83 5.67
CA GLN A 78 17.26 13.18 5.43
C GLN A 78 16.19 14.26 5.31
N LYS A 79 14.92 13.87 5.13
CA LYS A 79 13.75 14.75 4.98
C LYS A 79 12.57 14.23 5.79
N PRO A 80 12.68 14.15 7.12
CA PRO A 80 11.69 13.47 7.97
C PRO A 80 10.30 14.10 7.96
N ASN A 81 10.18 15.34 7.50
CA ASN A 81 8.89 16.03 7.38
C ASN A 81 8.24 15.88 6.00
N GLN A 82 8.86 15.13 5.09
CA GLN A 82 8.33 14.89 3.76
C GLN A 82 7.84 13.45 3.63
N VAL A 83 6.53 13.27 3.65
CA VAL A 83 5.90 11.97 3.40
C VAL A 83 5.64 11.81 1.91
N ARG A 84 5.95 10.65 1.39
CA ARG A 84 5.73 10.25 -0.01
C ARG A 84 5.00 8.92 -0.07
N ALA A 85 4.34 8.66 -1.18
CA ALA A 85 3.75 7.35 -1.47
C ALA A 85 4.56 6.64 -2.58
N TYR A 86 4.73 5.34 -2.45
CA TYR A 86 5.25 4.50 -3.53
C TYR A 86 4.22 4.44 -4.66
N HIS A 87 4.69 4.36 -5.90
CA HIS A 87 3.83 4.35 -7.08
C HIS A 87 3.30 2.95 -7.42
N TYR A 88 4.01 1.91 -7.04
CA TYR A 88 3.73 0.52 -7.41
C TYR A 88 3.61 -0.43 -6.21
N ASP A 89 3.69 0.11 -4.97
CA ASP A 89 3.61 -0.67 -3.74
C ASP A 89 2.35 -0.28 -2.98
N PHE A 90 1.47 -1.24 -2.77
CA PHE A 90 0.15 -1.01 -2.19
C PHE A 90 -0.16 -2.00 -1.07
N TRP A 91 -0.86 -1.56 -0.07
CA TRP A 91 -1.56 -2.44 0.82
C TRP A 91 -2.69 -3.16 0.09
N ILE A 92 -2.89 -4.47 0.35
CA ILE A 92 -3.98 -5.25 -0.26
C ILE A 92 -5.38 -4.72 0.11
N LYS A 93 -5.50 -4.10 1.29
CA LYS A 93 -6.67 -3.38 1.79
C LYS A 93 -6.21 -2.07 2.44
N PRO A 94 -7.11 -1.09 2.67
CA PRO A 94 -6.76 0.09 3.46
C PRO A 94 -6.18 -0.29 4.83
N PRO A 95 -5.15 0.41 5.33
CA PRO A 95 -4.52 0.12 6.62
C PRO A 95 -5.50 0.10 7.79
N THR A 96 -6.50 0.97 7.77
CA THR A 96 -7.56 1.02 8.79
C THR A 96 -8.33 -0.29 8.91
N VAL A 97 -8.56 -0.97 7.78
CA VAL A 97 -9.24 -2.26 7.73
C VAL A 97 -8.31 -3.37 8.23
N MET A 98 -7.07 -3.41 7.71
CA MET A 98 -6.12 -4.48 8.06
C MET A 98 -5.76 -4.46 9.54
N LEU A 99 -5.45 -3.27 10.10
CA LEU A 99 -5.10 -3.13 11.51
C LEU A 99 -6.27 -3.49 12.43
N ARG A 100 -7.50 -3.10 12.07
CA ARG A 100 -8.70 -3.53 12.80
C ARG A 100 -8.86 -5.05 12.77
N ASP A 101 -8.77 -5.66 11.58
CA ASP A 101 -8.94 -7.10 11.40
C ASP A 101 -7.88 -7.88 12.19
N GLU A 102 -6.62 -7.40 12.21
CA GLU A 102 -5.55 -7.99 13.01
C GLU A 102 -5.79 -7.83 14.51
N LEU A 103 -6.26 -6.65 14.97
CA LEU A 103 -6.59 -6.43 16.37
C LEU A 103 -7.74 -7.33 16.83
N VAL A 104 -8.81 -7.46 16.04
CA VAL A 104 -9.92 -8.38 16.33
C VAL A 104 -9.40 -9.81 16.47
N SER A 105 -8.53 -10.23 15.55
CA SER A 105 -7.92 -11.57 15.60
C SER A 105 -7.07 -11.76 16.86
N PHE A 106 -6.27 -10.76 17.23
CA PHE A 106 -5.45 -10.78 18.44
C PHE A 106 -6.32 -10.89 19.70
N LEU A 107 -7.33 -10.03 19.85
CA LEU A 107 -8.19 -10.00 21.03
C LEU A 107 -8.97 -11.33 21.19
N ARG A 108 -9.43 -11.92 20.09
CA ARG A 108 -10.09 -13.23 20.11
C ARG A 108 -9.13 -14.35 20.54
N LYS A 109 -7.93 -14.38 19.99
CA LYS A 109 -6.90 -15.37 20.35
C LYS A 109 -6.45 -15.23 21.80
N SER A 110 -6.33 -14.00 22.29
CA SER A 110 -5.94 -13.71 23.68
C SER A 110 -6.99 -14.09 24.70
N LYS A 111 -8.23 -14.34 24.29
CA LYS A 111 -9.38 -14.64 25.21
C LYS A 111 -9.57 -13.55 26.27
N ILE A 112 -9.37 -12.29 25.90
CA ILE A 112 -9.42 -11.16 26.83
C ILE A 112 -10.84 -10.88 27.37
N SER A 113 -11.87 -11.25 26.62
CA SER A 113 -13.28 -11.08 26.96
C SER A 113 -14.12 -12.29 26.54
N ASP A 114 -15.41 -12.25 26.85
CA ASP A 114 -16.33 -13.33 26.46
C ASP A 114 -16.54 -13.39 24.96
N ALA A 115 -16.67 -12.23 24.31
CA ALA A 115 -16.77 -12.13 22.88
C ALA A 115 -16.06 -10.86 22.35
N VAL A 116 -15.59 -10.94 21.12
CA VAL A 116 -15.04 -9.79 20.37
C VAL A 116 -15.78 -9.72 19.03
N VAL A 117 -16.49 -8.62 18.83
CA VAL A 117 -17.39 -8.39 17.69
C VAL A 117 -16.95 -7.15 16.91
N THR A 118 -17.55 -6.99 15.74
CA THR A 118 -17.43 -5.77 14.93
C THR A 118 -18.84 -5.17 14.73
N PRO A 119 -18.97 -3.88 14.40
CA PRO A 119 -20.27 -3.22 14.22
C PRO A 119 -21.19 -3.92 13.22
N GLU A 120 -20.60 -4.60 12.24
CA GLU A 120 -21.34 -5.34 11.20
C GLU A 120 -22.14 -6.52 11.79
N MET A 121 -21.72 -7.05 12.94
CA MET A 121 -22.39 -8.17 13.62
C MET A 121 -23.67 -7.74 14.36
N ARG A 122 -23.85 -6.45 14.61
CA ARG A 122 -25.03 -5.85 15.27
C ARG A 122 -25.38 -6.50 16.61
N VAL A 123 -24.37 -6.80 17.40
CA VAL A 123 -24.49 -7.36 18.75
C VAL A 123 -24.26 -6.21 19.74
N ASN A 124 -25.04 -6.17 20.80
CA ASN A 124 -24.81 -5.22 21.89
C ASN A 124 -23.49 -5.57 22.58
N ALA A 125 -22.66 -4.57 22.80
CA ALA A 125 -21.37 -4.72 23.45
C ALA A 125 -21.28 -3.83 24.69
N GLU A 126 -20.63 -4.32 25.74
CA GLU A 126 -20.36 -3.58 26.98
C GLU A 126 -19.19 -2.62 26.81
N TYR A 127 -18.28 -2.94 25.90
CA TYR A 127 -17.08 -2.13 25.63
C TYR A 127 -16.97 -1.82 24.16
N ALA A 128 -16.66 -0.57 23.84
CA ALA A 128 -16.34 -0.13 22.48
C ALA A 128 -14.85 0.28 22.40
N LEU A 129 -14.13 -0.30 21.45
CA LEU A 129 -12.75 0.03 21.19
C LEU A 129 -12.64 0.72 19.84
N THR A 130 -12.18 1.95 19.86
CA THR A 130 -11.93 2.76 18.67
C THR A 130 -10.44 3.01 18.49
N GLY A 131 -10.01 3.26 17.27
CA GLY A 131 -8.60 3.51 16.98
C GLY A 131 -8.39 4.57 15.90
N LYS A 132 -7.31 5.34 16.06
CA LYS A 132 -6.82 6.26 15.03
C LYS A 132 -5.37 5.95 14.70
N ILE A 133 -5.10 5.73 13.41
CA ILE A 133 -3.74 5.56 12.90
C ILE A 133 -3.16 6.94 12.66
N LYS A 134 -2.10 7.28 13.37
CA LYS A 134 -1.41 8.56 13.23
C LYS A 134 -0.30 8.49 12.20
N HIS A 135 0.46 7.41 12.24
CA HIS A 135 1.61 7.17 11.36
C HIS A 135 1.70 5.68 11.01
N LEU A 136 2.00 5.40 9.74
CA LEU A 136 2.27 4.07 9.23
C LEU A 136 3.22 4.21 8.02
N GLU A 137 4.51 4.35 8.30
CA GLU A 137 5.56 4.60 7.32
C GLU A 137 6.86 3.86 7.69
#